data_6fc6384370c8f1fa7123e631ee38cf77
#
_entry.id   6fc6384370c8f1fa7123e631ee38cf77
#
_cell.length_a   1.000
_cell.length_b   1.000
_cell.length_c   1.000
_cell.angle_alpha   90.00
_cell.angle_beta   90.00
_cell.angle_gamma   90.00
#
_symmetry.space_group_name_H-M   'P 1'
#
loop_
_entity.id
_entity.type
_entity.pdbx_description
1 polymer ?
#
loop_
_entity_poly.entity_id
_entity_poly.type
_entity_poly.pdbx_seq_one_letter_code
_entity_poly.pdbx_strand_id
1 'polypeptide(L)'
;MPARSEIDDKFKWAVSDLYSSDEAWEKDYNSILELTDQPSELKGRMGESAGMLYKALKEYEQVEYITERVYVYAFMKYYEDTGNSKYQEISGKAQMAAMKVSEKYAFLEPELISIDTDVLDKYISEDERLGMYKRFIDDCLAGKEHTLSEKEEALLAKASQISTVPNEVFSKFNNADVKFCLLYTSPSPRDSTSSRM
;
A
#
# COMPACT_ATOMS: atom_id res chain seq x y z
N MET A 1 -26.42 5.18 -11.75
CA MET A 1 -25.94 3.94 -11.10
C MET A 1 -26.85 3.68 -9.90
N PRO A 2 -27.16 2.44 -9.53
CA PRO A 2 -27.94 2.15 -8.33
C PRO A 2 -27.19 2.63 -7.09
N ALA A 3 -27.93 3.10 -6.07
CA ALA A 3 -27.32 3.43 -4.79
C ALA A 3 -26.79 2.16 -4.11
N ARG A 4 -25.74 2.28 -3.27
CA ARG A 4 -25.15 1.11 -2.57
C ARG A 4 -26.19 0.34 -1.75
N SER A 5 -27.17 1.02 -1.17
CA SER A 5 -28.28 0.40 -0.42
C SER A 5 -29.19 -0.50 -1.28
N GLU A 6 -29.21 -0.29 -2.59
CA GLU A 6 -30.00 -1.06 -3.55
C GLU A 6 -29.27 -2.30 -4.09
N ILE A 7 -27.97 -2.43 -3.79
CA ILE A 7 -27.13 -3.54 -4.23
C ILE A 7 -27.25 -4.69 -3.22
N ASP A 8 -27.49 -5.91 -3.71
CA ASP A 8 -27.53 -7.12 -2.89
C ASP A 8 -26.15 -7.33 -2.17
N ASP A 9 -26.18 -7.72 -0.91
CA ASP A 9 -24.99 -7.86 -0.06
C ASP A 9 -23.96 -8.86 -0.63
N LYS A 10 -24.39 -9.87 -1.38
CA LYS A 10 -23.48 -10.81 -2.05
C LYS A 10 -22.55 -10.17 -3.09
N PHE A 11 -22.86 -8.96 -3.53
CA PHE A 11 -22.02 -8.17 -4.46
C PHE A 11 -21.25 -7.06 -3.77
N LYS A 12 -21.31 -6.97 -2.44
CA LYS A 12 -20.57 -6.00 -1.65
C LYS A 12 -19.32 -6.63 -1.04
N TRP A 13 -18.30 -5.85 -0.86
CA TRP A 13 -17.12 -6.29 -0.12
C TRP A 13 -17.46 -6.45 1.38
N ALA A 14 -16.96 -7.53 1.99
CA ALA A 14 -17.09 -7.79 3.43
C ALA A 14 -16.04 -6.95 4.22
N VAL A 15 -16.15 -5.62 4.14
CA VAL A 15 -15.19 -4.69 4.76
C VAL A 15 -15.11 -4.89 6.28
N SER A 16 -16.22 -5.37 6.89
CA SER A 16 -16.28 -5.73 8.31
C SER A 16 -15.35 -6.86 8.74
N ASP A 17 -14.84 -7.66 7.78
CA ASP A 17 -13.87 -8.72 8.08
C ASP A 17 -12.47 -8.16 8.35
N LEU A 18 -12.18 -6.95 7.85
CA LEU A 18 -10.94 -6.24 8.15
C LEU A 18 -11.05 -5.49 9.49
N TYR A 19 -12.08 -4.66 9.64
CA TYR A 19 -12.38 -3.93 10.88
C TYR A 19 -13.89 -3.90 11.11
N SER A 20 -14.30 -4.27 12.32
CA SER A 20 -15.71 -4.30 12.73
C SER A 20 -16.34 -2.91 12.79
N SER A 21 -15.55 -1.86 12.95
CA SER A 21 -16.00 -0.47 13.01
C SER A 21 -14.86 0.51 12.66
N ASP A 22 -15.23 1.77 12.37
CA ASP A 22 -14.27 2.85 12.12
C ASP A 22 -13.41 3.16 13.36
N GLU A 23 -13.94 2.96 14.58
CA GLU A 23 -13.19 3.15 15.83
C GLU A 23 -12.09 2.07 15.98
N ALA A 24 -12.36 0.84 15.58
CA ALA A 24 -11.37 -0.23 15.59
C ALA A 24 -10.25 0.06 14.59
N TRP A 25 -10.59 0.59 13.42
CA TRP A 25 -9.63 1.08 12.43
C TRP A 25 -8.78 2.24 12.96
N GLU A 26 -9.41 3.23 13.60
CA GLU A 26 -8.73 4.42 14.12
C GLU A 26 -7.73 4.07 15.23
N LYS A 27 -8.01 3.04 16.02
CA LYS A 27 -7.08 2.52 17.03
C LYS A 27 -5.79 2.01 16.38
N ASP A 28 -5.88 1.19 15.34
CA ASP A 28 -4.71 0.67 14.65
C ASP A 28 -3.97 1.78 13.88
N TYR A 29 -4.70 2.71 13.26
CA TYR A 29 -4.11 3.91 12.65
C TYR A 29 -3.29 4.72 13.66
N ASN A 30 -3.81 5.00 14.85
CA ASN A 30 -3.09 5.74 15.87
C ASN A 30 -1.87 4.97 16.39
N SER A 31 -1.95 3.64 16.50
CA SER A 31 -0.80 2.82 16.90
C SER A 31 0.35 2.90 15.88
N ILE A 32 0.04 2.98 14.58
CA ILE A 32 1.05 3.21 13.53
C ILE A 32 1.73 4.57 13.73
N LEU A 33 0.95 5.63 13.99
CA LEU A 33 1.50 6.96 14.19
C LEU A 33 2.43 7.01 15.41
N GLU A 34 2.00 6.46 16.55
CA GLU A 34 2.83 6.38 17.77
C GLU A 34 4.14 5.65 17.52
N LEU A 35 4.08 4.57 16.75
CA LEU A 35 5.27 3.78 16.41
C LEU A 35 6.18 4.55 15.44
N THR A 36 5.64 5.25 14.45
CA THR A 36 6.44 5.98 13.46
C THR A 36 7.06 7.25 14.02
N ASP A 37 6.51 7.85 15.06
CA ASP A 37 7.07 9.04 15.70
C ASP A 37 8.32 8.71 16.56
N GLN A 38 8.59 7.45 16.85
CA GLN A 38 9.79 7.02 17.60
C GLN A 38 10.94 6.67 16.64
N PRO A 39 12.20 7.01 16.97
CA PRO A 39 13.33 6.60 16.17
C PRO A 39 13.47 5.07 16.17
N SER A 40 13.90 4.48 15.06
CA SER A 40 14.19 3.05 15.02
C SER A 40 15.51 2.74 15.76
N GLU A 41 15.44 1.89 16.77
CA GLU A 41 16.63 1.37 17.47
C GLU A 41 17.42 0.34 16.65
N LEU A 42 16.87 -0.10 15.52
CA LEU A 42 17.41 -1.16 14.68
C LEU A 42 18.29 -0.64 13.55
N LYS A 43 18.15 0.65 13.23
CA LYS A 43 18.91 1.30 12.16
C LYS A 43 20.42 1.26 12.47
N GLY A 44 21.20 0.76 11.52
CA GLY A 44 22.64 0.60 11.62
C GLY A 44 23.09 -0.65 12.40
N ARG A 45 22.16 -1.54 12.77
CA ARG A 45 22.43 -2.68 13.64
C ARG A 45 22.04 -4.05 13.08
N MET A 46 21.45 -4.09 11.90
CA MET A 46 20.95 -5.34 11.29
C MET A 46 22.10 -6.33 11.03
N GLY A 47 23.29 -5.84 10.70
CA GLY A 47 24.48 -6.64 10.46
C GLY A 47 25.22 -7.11 11.73
N GLU A 48 24.80 -6.74 12.96
CA GLU A 48 25.49 -7.10 14.19
C GLU A 48 25.36 -8.60 14.52
N SER A 49 24.21 -9.21 14.23
CA SER A 49 23.95 -10.63 14.51
C SER A 49 22.68 -11.14 13.81
N ALA A 50 22.56 -12.48 13.68
CA ALA A 50 21.35 -13.13 13.20
C ALA A 50 20.09 -12.71 14.00
N GLY A 51 20.22 -12.58 15.32
CA GLY A 51 19.12 -12.14 16.19
C GLY A 51 18.68 -10.70 15.95
N MET A 52 19.61 -9.78 15.65
CA MET A 52 19.27 -8.39 15.31
C MET A 52 18.63 -8.30 13.94
N LEU A 53 19.13 -9.04 12.95
CA LEU A 53 18.51 -9.14 11.64
C LEU A 53 17.06 -9.67 11.74
N TYR A 54 16.87 -10.77 12.47
CA TYR A 54 15.52 -11.31 12.69
C TYR A 54 14.59 -10.31 13.37
N LYS A 55 15.08 -9.62 14.41
CA LYS A 55 14.29 -8.60 15.12
C LYS A 55 13.83 -7.48 14.18
N ALA A 56 14.72 -7.00 13.33
CA ALA A 56 14.41 -5.95 12.37
C ALA A 56 13.36 -6.38 11.34
N LEU A 57 13.54 -7.55 10.73
CA LEU A 57 12.61 -8.08 9.75
C LEU A 57 11.23 -8.39 10.37
N LYS A 58 11.22 -8.92 11.59
CA LYS A 58 9.97 -9.23 12.31
C LYS A 58 9.21 -7.98 12.73
N GLU A 59 9.89 -6.95 13.19
CA GLU A 59 9.26 -5.66 13.52
C GLU A 59 8.67 -5.02 12.27
N TYR A 60 9.42 -5.00 11.17
CA TYR A 60 8.94 -4.49 9.89
C TYR A 60 7.70 -5.24 9.40
N GLU A 61 7.73 -6.58 9.38
CA GLU A 61 6.59 -7.42 8.99
C GLU A 61 5.32 -7.09 9.81
N GLN A 62 5.47 -6.93 11.13
CA GLN A 62 4.34 -6.64 12.00
C GLN A 62 3.73 -5.26 11.71
N VAL A 63 4.57 -4.27 11.47
CA VAL A 63 4.12 -2.91 11.16
C VAL A 63 3.49 -2.85 9.78
N GLU A 64 4.11 -3.46 8.78
CA GLU A 64 3.54 -3.57 7.42
C GLU A 64 2.19 -4.27 7.43
N TYR A 65 2.04 -5.37 8.16
CA TYR A 65 0.77 -6.08 8.26
C TYR A 65 -0.38 -5.18 8.79
N ILE A 66 -0.11 -4.40 9.84
CA ILE A 66 -1.11 -3.48 10.39
C ILE A 66 -1.37 -2.32 9.40
N THR A 67 -0.32 -1.79 8.80
CA THR A 67 -0.40 -0.70 7.83
C THR A 67 -1.21 -1.09 6.60
N GLU A 68 -0.98 -2.28 6.07
CA GLU A 68 -1.72 -2.81 4.93
C GLU A 68 -3.21 -2.98 5.27
N ARG A 69 -3.55 -3.53 6.43
CA ARG A 69 -4.94 -3.64 6.87
C ARG A 69 -5.63 -2.29 6.99
N VAL A 70 -4.96 -1.30 7.59
CA VAL A 70 -5.44 0.07 7.72
C VAL A 70 -5.66 0.69 6.34
N TYR A 71 -4.72 0.50 5.42
CA TYR A 71 -4.77 1.02 4.07
C TYR A 71 -5.91 0.37 3.26
N VAL A 72 -5.97 -0.94 3.22
CA VAL A 72 -6.97 -1.69 2.44
C VAL A 72 -8.39 -1.34 2.90
N TYR A 73 -8.66 -1.33 4.21
CA TYR A 73 -9.97 -0.92 4.73
C TYR A 73 -10.39 0.47 4.25
N ALA A 74 -9.49 1.45 4.41
CA ALA A 74 -9.77 2.83 4.05
C ALA A 74 -10.05 3.00 2.55
N PHE A 75 -9.28 2.34 1.70
CA PHE A 75 -9.46 2.41 0.26
C PHE A 75 -10.67 1.60 -0.24
N MET A 76 -11.00 0.48 0.38
CA MET A 76 -12.25 -0.22 0.08
C MET A 76 -13.45 0.67 0.39
N LYS A 77 -13.47 1.36 1.54
CA LYS A 77 -14.49 2.35 1.89
C LYS A 77 -14.54 3.50 0.88
N TYR A 78 -13.39 4.04 0.49
CA TYR A 78 -13.31 5.10 -0.50
C TYR A 78 -13.88 4.68 -1.86
N TYR A 79 -13.55 3.49 -2.35
CA TYR A 79 -14.05 2.99 -3.63
C TYR A 79 -15.51 2.55 -3.59
N GLU A 80 -16.08 2.33 -2.40
CA GLU A 80 -17.53 2.12 -2.26
C GLU A 80 -18.34 3.38 -2.57
N ASP A 81 -17.81 4.56 -2.19
CA ASP A 81 -18.44 5.86 -2.46
C ASP A 81 -17.36 6.96 -2.46
N THR A 82 -16.84 7.24 -3.66
CA THR A 82 -15.79 8.24 -3.86
C THR A 82 -16.25 9.68 -3.59
N GLY A 83 -17.57 9.92 -3.54
CA GLY A 83 -18.17 11.22 -3.19
C GLY A 83 -18.29 11.46 -1.68
N ASN A 84 -18.09 10.44 -0.86
CA ASN A 84 -18.23 10.53 0.58
C ASN A 84 -16.99 11.18 1.23
N SER A 85 -17.19 12.37 1.82
CA SER A 85 -16.09 13.15 2.43
C SER A 85 -15.39 12.41 3.58
N LYS A 86 -16.13 11.61 4.37
CA LYS A 86 -15.55 10.80 5.45
C LYS A 86 -14.62 9.71 4.88
N TYR A 87 -15.01 9.07 3.79
CA TYR A 87 -14.18 8.03 3.18
C TYR A 87 -12.94 8.61 2.48
N GLN A 88 -13.06 9.81 1.90
CA GLN A 88 -11.90 10.57 1.41
C GLN A 88 -10.93 10.93 2.54
N GLU A 89 -11.43 11.35 3.70
CA GLU A 89 -10.59 11.64 4.87
C GLU A 89 -9.85 10.39 5.37
N ILE A 90 -10.56 9.27 5.55
CA ILE A 90 -9.99 8.01 6.03
C ILE A 90 -8.91 7.51 5.05
N SER A 91 -9.15 7.55 3.74
CA SER A 91 -8.16 7.13 2.74
C SER A 91 -6.92 8.04 2.73
N GLY A 92 -7.09 9.35 2.91
CA GLY A 92 -5.97 10.28 3.05
C GLY A 92 -5.14 10.03 4.31
N LYS A 93 -5.78 9.74 5.44
CA LYS A 93 -5.12 9.34 6.69
C LYS A 93 -4.31 8.05 6.51
N ALA A 94 -4.90 7.03 5.89
CA ALA A 94 -4.23 5.74 5.64
C ALA A 94 -3.01 5.90 4.73
N GLN A 95 -3.12 6.70 3.68
CA GLN A 95 -2.00 6.99 2.79
C GLN A 95 -0.86 7.70 3.52
N MET A 96 -1.18 8.66 4.38
CA MET A 96 -0.18 9.36 5.20
C MET A 96 0.53 8.41 6.18
N ALA A 97 -0.20 7.49 6.83
CA ALA A 97 0.37 6.49 7.71
C ALA A 97 1.34 5.56 6.95
N ALA A 98 0.94 5.06 5.77
CA ALA A 98 1.80 4.23 4.92
C ALA A 98 3.09 4.97 4.51
N MET A 99 3.01 6.25 4.15
CA MET A 99 4.18 7.07 3.85
C MET A 99 5.13 7.20 5.06
N LYS A 100 4.61 7.44 6.26
CA LYS A 100 5.42 7.52 7.49
C LYS A 100 6.12 6.19 7.81
N VAL A 101 5.45 5.06 7.61
CA VAL A 101 6.04 3.73 7.80
C VAL A 101 7.16 3.50 6.77
N SER A 102 6.90 3.78 5.51
CA SER A 102 7.91 3.69 4.44
C SER A 102 9.14 4.57 4.75
N GLU A 103 8.94 5.80 5.22
CA GLU A 103 10.03 6.69 5.61
C GLU A 103 10.83 6.13 6.80
N LYS A 104 10.13 5.64 7.84
CA LYS A 104 10.78 5.06 9.03
C LYS A 104 11.67 3.88 8.69
N TYR A 105 11.19 2.99 7.81
CA TYR A 105 11.90 1.76 7.44
C TYR A 105 12.71 1.85 6.13
N ALA A 106 12.84 3.03 5.57
CA ALA A 106 13.62 3.27 4.33
C ALA A 106 15.10 2.83 4.44
N PHE A 107 15.61 2.66 5.66
CA PHE A 107 16.98 2.16 5.91
C PHE A 107 17.12 0.64 5.72
N LEU A 108 16.01 -0.12 5.81
CA LEU A 108 16.02 -1.57 5.94
C LEU A 108 16.64 -2.25 4.71
N GLU A 109 16.16 -1.92 3.53
CA GLU A 109 16.66 -2.52 2.28
C GLU A 109 18.12 -2.14 1.98
N PRO A 110 18.53 -0.84 2.03
CA PRO A 110 19.94 -0.46 1.85
C PRO A 110 20.88 -1.10 2.87
N GLU A 111 20.45 -1.21 4.13
CA GLU A 111 21.27 -1.84 5.17
C GLU A 111 21.39 -3.35 4.95
N LEU A 112 20.30 -4.03 4.58
CA LEU A 112 20.32 -5.44 4.24
C LEU A 112 21.27 -5.74 3.07
N ILE A 113 21.20 -4.94 2.00
CA ILE A 113 22.06 -5.04 0.81
C ILE A 113 23.54 -4.79 1.14
N SER A 114 23.81 -4.01 2.18
CA SER A 114 25.19 -3.70 2.62
C SER A 114 25.86 -4.84 3.36
N ILE A 115 25.09 -5.81 3.90
CA ILE A 115 25.64 -6.99 4.58
C ILE A 115 26.22 -7.95 3.53
N ASP A 116 27.38 -8.52 3.82
CA ASP A 116 28.01 -9.51 2.96
C ASP A 116 27.13 -10.76 2.83
N THR A 117 27.00 -11.29 1.61
CA THR A 117 26.14 -12.45 1.31
C THR A 117 26.54 -13.69 2.13
N ASP A 118 27.86 -13.92 2.32
CA ASP A 118 28.33 -15.04 3.14
C ASP A 118 27.92 -14.90 4.61
N VAL A 119 27.84 -13.65 5.11
CA VAL A 119 27.35 -13.34 6.46
C VAL A 119 25.84 -13.58 6.57
N LEU A 120 25.06 -13.19 5.54
CA LEU A 120 23.62 -13.44 5.51
C LEU A 120 23.33 -14.95 5.47
N ASP A 121 24.03 -15.71 4.65
CA ASP A 121 23.87 -17.17 4.59
C ASP A 121 24.22 -17.84 5.92
N LYS A 122 25.27 -17.36 6.60
CA LYS A 122 25.61 -17.78 7.93
C LYS A 122 24.48 -17.48 8.94
N TYR A 123 23.93 -16.25 8.93
CA TYR A 123 22.84 -15.87 9.83
C TYR A 123 21.58 -16.70 9.60
N ILE A 124 21.24 -16.99 8.33
CA ILE A 124 20.11 -17.87 8.00
C ILE A 124 20.33 -19.30 8.50
N SER A 125 21.59 -19.78 8.50
CA SER A 125 21.91 -21.12 9.02
C SER A 125 21.94 -21.17 10.56
N GLU A 126 22.26 -20.06 11.23
CA GLU A 126 22.33 -19.95 12.70
C GLU A 126 20.94 -19.76 13.32
N ASP A 127 20.01 -19.11 12.64
CA ASP A 127 18.67 -18.82 13.13
C ASP A 127 17.59 -19.29 12.13
N GLU A 128 16.99 -20.45 12.39
CA GLU A 128 15.95 -21.05 11.53
C GLU A 128 14.77 -20.11 11.25
N ARG A 129 14.49 -19.16 12.15
CA ARG A 129 13.42 -18.16 11.98
C ARG A 129 13.68 -17.23 10.78
N LEU A 130 14.94 -16.99 10.43
CA LEU A 130 15.31 -16.21 9.25
C LEU A 130 14.97 -16.93 7.94
N GLY A 131 14.79 -18.25 7.98
CA GLY A 131 14.41 -19.04 6.79
C GLY A 131 13.09 -18.57 6.16
N MET A 132 12.15 -18.04 6.95
CA MET A 132 10.90 -17.49 6.42
C MET A 132 11.10 -16.20 5.62
N TYR A 133 12.17 -15.44 5.91
CA TYR A 133 12.52 -14.20 5.22
C TYR A 133 13.51 -14.39 4.08
N LYS A 134 13.97 -15.64 3.85
CA LYS A 134 14.99 -15.93 2.82
C LYS A 134 14.60 -15.35 1.45
N ARG A 135 13.34 -15.54 1.05
CA ARG A 135 12.87 -15.01 -0.23
C ARG A 135 12.95 -13.49 -0.30
N PHE A 136 12.51 -12.80 0.75
CA PHE A 136 12.60 -11.35 0.83
C PHE A 136 14.06 -10.86 0.74
N ILE A 137 14.96 -11.53 1.46
CA ILE A 137 16.40 -11.24 1.43
C ILE A 137 16.96 -11.45 0.01
N ASP A 138 16.65 -12.58 -0.62
CA ASP A 138 17.10 -12.91 -1.98
C ASP A 138 16.57 -11.88 -3.01
N ASP A 139 15.30 -11.46 -2.89
CA ASP A 139 14.68 -10.47 -3.77
C ASP A 139 15.36 -9.08 -3.60
N CYS A 140 15.66 -8.65 -2.36
CA CYS A 140 16.42 -7.42 -2.10
C CYS A 140 17.85 -7.48 -2.69
N LEU A 141 18.55 -8.60 -2.52
CA LEU A 141 19.89 -8.78 -3.07
C LEU A 141 19.90 -8.80 -4.60
N ALA A 142 18.90 -9.42 -5.23
CA ALA A 142 18.74 -9.40 -6.68
C ALA A 142 18.49 -7.98 -7.22
N GLY A 143 17.81 -7.12 -6.44
CA GLY A 143 17.59 -5.72 -6.77
C GLY A 143 18.85 -4.84 -6.70
N LYS A 144 19.92 -5.30 -6.03
CA LYS A 144 21.14 -4.51 -5.78
C LYS A 144 21.75 -3.87 -7.04
N GLU A 145 21.78 -4.60 -8.14
CA GLU A 145 22.33 -4.10 -9.42
C GLU A 145 21.45 -3.02 -10.07
N HIS A 146 20.18 -2.92 -9.66
CA HIS A 146 19.19 -1.99 -10.18
C HIS A 146 18.88 -0.83 -9.21
N THR A 147 19.46 -0.84 -8.02
CA THR A 147 19.28 0.22 -7.03
C THR A 147 20.09 1.45 -7.46
N LEU A 148 19.40 2.57 -7.64
CA LEU A 148 20.00 3.83 -8.00
C LEU A 148 20.74 4.46 -6.81
N SER A 149 21.54 5.50 -7.08
CA SER A 149 22.15 6.26 -5.99
C SER A 149 21.08 6.97 -5.14
N GLU A 150 21.37 7.23 -3.87
CA GLU A 150 20.48 7.93 -2.94
C GLU A 150 19.87 9.22 -3.52
N LYS A 151 20.67 9.97 -4.32
CA LYS A 151 20.21 11.20 -4.99
C LYS A 151 19.22 10.93 -6.12
N GLU A 152 19.43 9.87 -6.88
CA GLU A 152 18.55 9.47 -7.97
C GLU A 152 17.24 8.91 -7.44
N GLU A 153 17.29 8.10 -6.39
CA GLU A 153 16.08 7.60 -5.69
C GLU A 153 15.27 8.76 -5.10
N ALA A 154 15.92 9.71 -4.45
CA ALA A 154 15.24 10.91 -3.93
C ALA A 154 14.61 11.77 -5.03
N LEU A 155 15.22 11.83 -6.23
CA LEU A 155 14.67 12.54 -7.39
C LEU A 155 13.47 11.79 -7.96
N LEU A 156 13.55 10.49 -8.10
CA LEU A 156 12.44 9.64 -8.56
C LEU A 156 11.25 9.69 -7.60
N ALA A 157 11.50 9.66 -6.29
CA ALA A 157 10.45 9.79 -5.28
C ALA A 157 9.69 11.11 -5.40
N LYS A 158 10.40 12.22 -5.69
CA LYS A 158 9.75 13.52 -5.97
C LYS A 158 8.99 13.52 -7.30
N ALA A 159 9.53 12.89 -8.33
CA ALA A 159 8.87 12.78 -9.62
C ALA A 159 7.60 11.91 -9.57
N SER A 160 7.59 10.86 -8.76
CA SER A 160 6.44 9.97 -8.61
C SER A 160 5.20 10.69 -8.06
N GLN A 161 5.38 11.68 -7.17
CA GLN A 161 4.27 12.50 -6.67
C GLN A 161 3.55 13.26 -7.79
N ILE A 162 4.30 13.72 -8.79
CA ILE A 162 3.73 14.44 -9.94
C ILE A 162 3.08 13.46 -10.92
N SER A 163 3.63 12.27 -11.07
CA SER A 163 3.16 11.25 -12.02
C SER A 163 1.79 10.65 -11.66
N THR A 164 1.37 10.70 -10.40
CA THR A 164 0.06 10.20 -9.94
C THR A 164 -1.08 11.16 -10.27
N VAL A 165 -0.82 12.47 -10.35
CA VAL A 165 -1.83 13.51 -10.54
C VAL A 165 -2.72 13.31 -11.78
N PRO A 166 -2.20 12.98 -12.98
CA PRO A 166 -3.05 12.75 -14.15
C PRO A 166 -4.05 11.61 -13.95
N ASN A 167 -3.62 10.53 -13.29
CA ASN A 167 -4.48 9.37 -13.01
C ASN A 167 -5.55 9.70 -11.97
N GLU A 168 -5.21 10.47 -10.95
CA GLU A 168 -6.17 10.93 -9.94
C GLU A 168 -7.23 11.87 -10.55
N VAL A 169 -6.80 12.82 -11.39
CA VAL A 169 -7.70 13.74 -12.10
C VAL A 169 -8.63 12.94 -13.02
N PHE A 170 -8.08 12.03 -13.81
CA PHE A 170 -8.90 11.18 -14.69
C PHE A 170 -9.91 10.34 -13.89
N SER A 171 -9.48 9.72 -12.79
CA SER A 171 -10.34 8.88 -11.96
C SER A 171 -11.47 9.68 -11.32
N LYS A 172 -11.19 10.87 -10.79
CA LYS A 172 -12.20 11.76 -10.21
C LYS A 172 -13.18 12.25 -11.28
N PHE A 173 -12.65 12.71 -12.41
CA PHE A 173 -13.48 13.16 -13.53
C PHE A 173 -14.41 12.03 -14.03
N ASN A 174 -13.86 10.86 -14.32
CA ASN A 174 -14.60 9.75 -14.89
C ASN A 174 -15.63 9.13 -13.92
N ASN A 175 -15.31 9.04 -12.64
CA ASN A 175 -16.11 8.32 -11.64
C ASN A 175 -17.08 9.22 -10.85
N ALA A 176 -16.78 10.52 -10.71
CA ALA A 176 -17.58 11.43 -9.92
C ALA A 176 -18.25 12.55 -10.75
N ASP A 177 -17.51 13.13 -11.70
CA ASP A 177 -18.00 14.34 -12.40
C ASP A 177 -18.75 14.02 -13.69
N VAL A 178 -18.39 12.95 -14.40
CA VAL A 178 -19.01 12.60 -15.69
C VAL A 178 -20.40 12.05 -15.47
N LYS A 179 -21.39 12.76 -15.98
CA LYS A 179 -22.77 12.28 -16.09
C LYS A 179 -23.00 11.77 -17.50
N PHE A 180 -23.09 10.45 -17.64
CA PHE A 180 -23.40 9.84 -18.93
C PHE A 180 -24.83 10.20 -19.35
N CYS A 181 -25.00 10.74 -20.57
CA CYS A 181 -26.30 11.00 -21.13
C CYS A 181 -26.97 9.68 -21.55
N LEU A 182 -28.28 9.56 -21.32
CA LEU A 182 -29.08 8.40 -21.76
C LEU A 182 -28.96 8.09 -23.26
N LEU A 183 -28.60 9.08 -24.09
CA LEU A 183 -28.31 8.89 -25.51
C LEU A 183 -27.21 7.89 -25.83
N TYR A 184 -26.24 7.70 -24.91
CA TYR A 184 -25.15 6.73 -25.07
C TYR A 184 -25.56 5.31 -24.65
N THR A 185 -26.65 5.15 -23.94
CA THR A 185 -27.20 3.85 -23.53
C THR A 185 -28.31 3.34 -24.44
N SER A 186 -28.81 4.18 -25.37
CA SER A 186 -29.77 3.79 -26.36
C SER A 186 -29.06 3.38 -27.65
N PRO A 187 -29.55 2.33 -28.38
CA PRO A 187 -29.00 1.99 -29.68
C PRO A 187 -29.00 3.21 -30.59
N SER A 188 -27.86 3.49 -31.21
CA SER A 188 -27.75 4.56 -32.19
C SER A 188 -28.80 4.34 -33.33
N PRO A 189 -29.39 5.40 -33.91
CA PRO A 189 -30.23 5.23 -35.10
C PRO A 189 -29.51 4.49 -36.24
N ARG A 190 -28.17 4.44 -36.26
CA ARG A 190 -27.38 3.64 -37.19
C ARG A 190 -27.44 2.14 -36.91
N ASP A 191 -27.59 1.75 -35.62
CA ASP A 191 -27.62 0.32 -35.24
C ASP A 191 -28.97 -0.31 -35.64
N SER A 192 -30.03 0.51 -35.76
CA SER A 192 -31.34 0.05 -36.24
C SER A 192 -31.42 -0.15 -37.75
N THR A 193 -30.48 0.37 -38.53
CA THR A 193 -30.44 0.23 -40.00
C THR A 193 -29.65 -0.97 -40.50
N SER A 194 -28.80 -1.59 -39.64
CA SER A 194 -28.04 -2.79 -40.03
C SER A 194 -28.80 -4.12 -39.91
N SER A 195 -30.05 -4.09 -39.39
CA SER A 195 -30.90 -5.29 -39.25
C SER A 195 -31.89 -5.47 -40.39
N ARG A 196 -31.77 -4.71 -41.49
CA ARG A 196 -32.64 -4.84 -42.68
C ARG A 196 -31.83 -5.12 -43.94
N MET A 197 -31.10 -6.25 -43.93
CA MET A 197 -30.74 -6.97 -45.11
C MET A 197 -30.81 -8.49 -44.83
#